data_2f7f3d2fedc3d03a84082d632dca8cd2
#
_entry.id   2f7f3d2fedc3d03a84082d632dca8cd2
#
_cell.length_a   1.000
_cell.length_b   1.000
_cell.length_c   1.000
_cell.angle_alpha   90.00
_cell.angle_beta   90.00
_cell.angle_gamma   90.00
#
_symmetry.space_group_name_H-M   'P 1'
#
loop_
_entity.id
_entity.type
_entity.pdbx_description
1 polymer ?
#
loop_
_entity_poly.entity_id
_entity_poly.type
_entity_poly.pdbx_seq_one_letter_code
_entity_poly.pdbx_strand_id
1 'polypeptide(L)'
;MGEDNYSLSSRVFHTIRENILSGKYATDEELKEKNIGEELGVSRTPVREALRQLELEGLVTIIPNKGAYVVGISKKDIQDIYEIRSRLEGLCAKWAADKITKEQLDENIYLSDFHAAKGNSEQVVELDNRFHEILYNASDSKELKHVLLDFHHYVQRVRKITLADPKRSVQSNQEHRQIVEALKKHDAGLAEKLANEHMMNTIHNMDNYGWDNLFQ
;
A
#
# COMPACT_ATOMS: atom_id res chain seq x y z
N MET A 1 -16.12 -15.50 6.57
CA MET A 1 -15.32 -16.01 7.70
C MET A 1 -14.34 -17.01 7.11
N GLY A 2 -13.18 -16.54 6.65
CA GLY A 2 -12.04 -17.36 6.29
C GLY A 2 -11.01 -17.15 7.39
N GLU A 3 -10.85 -18.16 8.26
CA GLU A 3 -9.74 -18.18 9.21
C GLU A 3 -8.46 -18.13 8.39
N ASP A 4 -7.67 -17.09 8.63
CA ASP A 4 -6.35 -16.91 8.02
C ASP A 4 -5.46 -18.09 8.38
N ASN A 5 -5.30 -19.00 7.42
CA ASN A 5 -4.47 -20.20 7.55
C ASN A 5 -2.97 -19.85 7.41
N TYR A 6 -2.59 -18.67 7.91
CA TYR A 6 -1.19 -18.25 7.97
C TYR A 6 -0.45 -19.02 9.06
N SER A 7 0.76 -19.47 8.74
CA SER A 7 1.66 -20.04 9.74
C SER A 7 1.92 -18.99 10.84
N LEU A 8 2.29 -19.46 12.03
CA LEU A 8 2.64 -18.57 13.14
C LEU A 8 3.78 -17.59 12.74
N SER A 9 4.78 -18.08 12.00
CA SER A 9 5.89 -17.26 11.48
C SER A 9 5.39 -16.19 10.52
N SER A 10 4.41 -16.50 9.65
CA SER A 10 3.83 -15.53 8.72
C SER A 10 3.08 -14.41 9.44
N ARG A 11 2.30 -14.74 10.48
CA ARG A 11 1.61 -13.70 11.28
C ARG A 11 2.62 -12.79 11.98
N VAL A 12 3.67 -13.35 12.56
CA VAL A 12 4.76 -12.60 13.22
C VAL A 12 5.46 -11.70 12.20
N PHE A 13 5.75 -12.23 11.00
CA PHE A 13 6.34 -11.47 9.91
C PHE A 13 5.50 -10.25 9.53
N HIS A 14 4.20 -10.42 9.26
CA HIS A 14 3.32 -9.32 8.91
C HIS A 14 3.22 -8.27 10.04
N THR A 15 3.13 -8.71 11.30
CA THR A 15 3.08 -7.78 12.43
C THR A 15 4.36 -6.94 12.56
N ILE A 16 5.54 -7.55 12.45
CA ILE A 16 6.81 -6.81 12.52
C ILE A 16 6.94 -5.88 11.32
N ARG A 17 6.61 -6.35 10.10
CA ARG A 17 6.61 -5.55 8.87
C ARG A 17 5.77 -4.29 9.02
N GLU A 18 4.53 -4.41 9.48
CA GLU A 18 3.64 -3.28 9.72
C GLU A 18 4.18 -2.32 10.79
N ASN A 19 4.74 -2.85 11.87
CA ASN A 19 5.35 -2.03 12.91
C ASN A 19 6.54 -1.22 12.40
N ILE A 20 7.36 -1.77 11.50
CA ILE A 20 8.45 -1.06 10.82
C ILE A 20 7.88 0.01 9.87
N LEU A 21 6.99 -0.37 8.97
CA LEU A 21 6.44 0.52 7.94
C LEU A 21 5.58 1.63 8.51
N SER A 22 4.92 1.41 9.65
CA SER A 22 4.17 2.45 10.39
C SER A 22 5.06 3.37 11.21
N GLY A 23 6.35 3.01 11.43
CA GLY A 23 7.28 3.76 12.28
C GLY A 23 7.16 3.44 13.77
N LYS A 24 6.39 2.41 14.16
CA LYS A 24 6.33 1.95 15.56
C LYS A 24 7.69 1.40 16.01
N TYR A 25 8.40 0.69 15.13
CA TYR A 25 9.83 0.38 15.31
C TYR A 25 10.63 1.41 14.51
N ALA A 26 11.48 2.16 15.23
CA ALA A 26 12.27 3.24 14.64
C ALA A 26 13.45 2.69 13.83
N THR A 27 13.93 3.45 12.84
CA THR A 27 15.18 3.13 12.14
C THR A 27 16.33 2.99 13.15
N ASP A 28 17.23 2.03 12.93
CA ASP A 28 18.33 1.63 13.81
C ASP A 28 17.91 1.00 15.13
N GLU A 29 16.61 0.79 15.41
CA GLU A 29 16.15 0.10 16.59
C GLU A 29 16.54 -1.38 16.57
N GLU A 30 17.03 -1.91 17.72
CA GLU A 30 17.37 -3.32 17.89
C GLU A 30 16.11 -4.17 18.11
N LEU A 31 15.85 -5.09 17.21
CA LEU A 31 14.73 -6.05 17.28
C LEU A 31 15.14 -7.31 18.06
N LYS A 32 14.89 -7.31 19.37
CA LYS A 32 15.25 -8.44 20.25
C LYS A 32 14.24 -9.57 20.14
N GLU A 33 14.67 -10.74 19.63
CA GLU A 33 13.81 -11.94 19.49
C GLU A 33 13.01 -12.25 20.77
N LYS A 34 13.63 -12.08 21.95
CA LYS A 34 12.98 -12.34 23.23
C LYS A 34 11.82 -11.39 23.49
N ASN A 35 12.05 -10.08 23.31
CA ASN A 35 11.05 -9.05 23.60
C ASN A 35 9.86 -9.17 22.66
N ILE A 36 10.12 -9.35 21.36
CA ILE A 36 9.07 -9.55 20.35
C ILE A 36 8.29 -10.83 20.63
N GLY A 37 8.98 -11.92 21.00
CA GLY A 37 8.31 -13.16 21.37
C GLY A 37 7.38 -13.00 22.56
N GLU A 38 7.80 -12.27 23.61
CA GLU A 38 6.99 -11.95 24.78
C GLU A 38 5.79 -11.05 24.40
N GLU A 39 6.01 -9.99 23.60
CA GLU A 39 4.96 -9.08 23.13
C GLU A 39 3.86 -9.82 22.33
N LEU A 40 4.28 -10.73 21.44
CA LEU A 40 3.36 -11.45 20.53
C LEU A 40 2.88 -12.80 21.08
N GLY A 41 3.33 -13.21 22.27
CA GLY A 41 2.94 -14.48 22.89
C GLY A 41 3.47 -15.71 22.12
N VAL A 42 4.66 -15.62 21.51
CA VAL A 42 5.25 -16.69 20.69
C VAL A 42 6.67 -17.03 21.14
N SER A 43 7.18 -18.20 20.74
CA SER A 43 8.58 -18.58 20.96
C SER A 43 9.52 -17.77 20.05
N ARG A 44 10.84 -17.83 20.31
CA ARG A 44 11.85 -17.13 19.50
C ARG A 44 11.97 -17.64 18.07
N THR A 45 11.64 -18.91 17.81
CA THR A 45 11.80 -19.52 16.48
C THR A 45 11.00 -18.81 15.40
N PRO A 46 9.66 -18.61 15.51
CA PRO A 46 8.90 -17.88 14.51
C PRO A 46 9.33 -16.40 14.37
N VAL A 47 9.83 -15.78 15.45
CA VAL A 47 10.37 -14.41 15.38
C VAL A 47 11.65 -14.39 14.53
N ARG A 48 12.56 -15.32 14.75
CA ARG A 48 13.79 -15.42 13.97
C ARG A 48 13.55 -15.68 12.49
N GLU A 49 12.58 -16.54 12.17
CA GLU A 49 12.16 -16.79 10.78
C GLU A 49 11.60 -15.52 10.13
N ALA A 50 10.73 -14.80 10.85
CA ALA A 50 10.18 -13.53 10.40
C ALA A 50 11.27 -12.47 10.16
N LEU A 51 12.23 -12.33 11.07
CA LEU A 51 13.34 -11.38 10.91
C LEU A 51 14.23 -11.72 9.71
N ARG A 52 14.46 -13.00 9.40
CA ARG A 52 15.17 -13.40 8.18
C ARG A 52 14.42 -13.06 6.91
N GLN A 53 13.08 -13.21 6.90
CA GLN A 53 12.26 -12.80 5.76
C GLN A 53 12.31 -11.28 5.57
N LEU A 54 12.23 -10.50 6.67
CA LEU A 54 12.35 -9.05 6.62
C LEU A 54 13.74 -8.57 6.18
N GLU A 55 14.79 -9.34 6.46
CA GLU A 55 16.14 -9.08 5.92
C GLU A 55 16.18 -9.26 4.41
N LEU A 56 15.50 -10.28 3.86
CA LEU A 56 15.38 -10.46 2.41
C LEU A 56 14.59 -9.31 1.72
N GLU A 57 13.64 -8.70 2.44
CA GLU A 57 12.92 -7.50 1.98
C GLU A 57 13.73 -6.20 2.18
N GLY A 58 14.88 -6.25 2.84
CA GLY A 58 15.70 -5.08 3.12
C GLY A 58 15.18 -4.18 4.26
N LEU A 59 14.12 -4.60 4.97
CA LEU A 59 13.55 -3.83 6.09
C LEU A 59 14.32 -3.99 7.39
N VAL A 60 15.11 -5.05 7.50
CA VAL A 60 15.92 -5.40 8.67
C VAL A 60 17.33 -5.78 8.19
N THR A 61 18.33 -5.53 9.00
CA THR A 61 19.68 -6.07 8.84
C THR A 61 20.02 -6.96 10.03
N ILE A 62 20.56 -8.17 9.79
CA ILE A 62 20.99 -9.09 10.84
C ILE A 62 22.51 -9.05 10.92
N ILE A 63 23.04 -8.50 12.03
CA ILE A 63 24.47 -8.42 12.26
C ILE A 63 24.90 -9.62 13.10
N PRO A 64 25.82 -10.48 12.61
CA PRO A 64 26.30 -11.65 13.37
C PRO A 64 26.76 -11.26 14.77
N ASN A 65 26.27 -11.99 15.78
CA ASN A 65 26.57 -11.80 17.22
C ASN A 65 26.13 -10.42 17.80
N LYS A 66 25.43 -9.57 17.06
CA LYS A 66 24.93 -8.27 17.55
C LYS A 66 23.43 -8.19 17.59
N GLY A 67 22.71 -8.88 16.68
CA GLY A 67 21.25 -8.86 16.63
C GLY A 67 20.68 -8.38 15.30
N ALA A 68 19.38 -8.16 15.29
CA ALA A 68 18.63 -7.62 14.14
C ALA A 68 18.29 -6.14 14.39
N TYR A 69 18.43 -5.32 13.37
CA TYR A 69 18.21 -3.86 13.44
C TYR A 69 17.29 -3.41 12.30
N VAL A 70 16.41 -2.45 12.59
CA VAL A 70 15.51 -1.87 11.61
C VAL A 70 16.30 -1.02 10.61
N VAL A 71 16.16 -1.34 9.33
CA VAL A 71 16.60 -0.48 8.21
C VAL A 71 15.48 0.49 7.84
N GLY A 72 14.25 -0.02 7.84
CA GLY A 72 13.07 0.75 7.43
C GLY A 72 12.96 0.91 5.92
N ILE A 73 12.26 1.96 5.49
CA ILE A 73 12.08 2.29 4.08
C ILE A 73 12.51 3.74 3.83
N SER A 74 13.32 3.96 2.81
CA SER A 74 13.82 5.27 2.46
C SER A 74 12.88 6.04 1.51
N LYS A 75 13.09 7.36 1.37
CA LYS A 75 12.45 8.18 0.34
C LYS A 75 12.65 7.59 -1.06
N LYS A 76 13.88 7.14 -1.36
CA LYS A 76 14.22 6.55 -2.66
C LYS A 76 13.41 5.28 -2.92
N ASP A 77 13.28 4.40 -1.92
CA ASP A 77 12.51 3.17 -2.06
C ASP A 77 11.03 3.47 -2.35
N ILE A 78 10.44 4.44 -1.66
CA ILE A 78 9.07 4.87 -1.92
C ILE A 78 8.92 5.42 -3.34
N GLN A 79 9.85 6.24 -3.81
CA GLN A 79 9.84 6.78 -5.16
C GLN A 79 9.92 5.67 -6.21
N ASP A 80 10.82 4.71 -6.03
CA ASP A 80 10.98 3.56 -6.92
C ASP A 80 9.71 2.67 -6.93
N ILE A 81 9.13 2.42 -5.75
CA ILE A 81 7.88 1.67 -5.64
C ILE A 81 6.75 2.37 -6.41
N TYR A 82 6.60 3.69 -6.30
CA TYR A 82 5.57 4.41 -7.04
C TYR A 82 5.80 4.40 -8.54
N GLU A 83 7.06 4.53 -9.01
CA GLU A 83 7.40 4.43 -10.42
C GLU A 83 7.04 3.04 -10.98
N ILE A 84 7.40 1.97 -10.28
CA ILE A 84 7.05 0.59 -10.66
C ILE A 84 5.53 0.42 -10.63
N ARG A 85 4.87 0.82 -9.54
CA ARG A 85 3.41 0.73 -9.40
C ARG A 85 2.68 1.49 -10.49
N SER A 86 3.17 2.67 -10.91
CA SER A 86 2.51 3.43 -11.96
C SER A 86 2.35 2.59 -13.24
N ARG A 87 3.39 1.83 -13.61
CA ARG A 87 3.35 0.94 -14.78
C ARG A 87 2.40 -0.26 -14.57
N LEU A 88 2.46 -0.87 -13.40
CA LEU A 88 1.63 -2.04 -13.08
C LEU A 88 0.15 -1.67 -12.89
N GLU A 89 -0.16 -0.54 -12.26
CA GLU A 89 -1.53 -0.02 -12.11
C GLU A 89 -2.13 0.35 -13.46
N GLY A 90 -1.34 0.98 -14.35
CA GLY A 90 -1.76 1.25 -15.72
C GLY A 90 -2.08 -0.05 -16.48
N LEU A 91 -1.21 -1.06 -16.40
CA LEU A 91 -1.45 -2.36 -17.01
C LEU A 91 -2.71 -3.04 -16.43
N CYS A 92 -2.92 -2.90 -15.13
CA CYS A 92 -4.09 -3.42 -14.43
C CYS A 92 -5.39 -2.78 -14.96
N ALA A 93 -5.43 -1.46 -15.05
CA ALA A 93 -6.57 -0.72 -15.61
C ALA A 93 -6.84 -1.10 -17.06
N LYS A 94 -5.80 -1.26 -17.87
CA LYS A 94 -5.91 -1.73 -19.25
C LYS A 94 -6.58 -3.09 -19.36
N TRP A 95 -6.16 -4.06 -18.54
CA TRP A 95 -6.72 -5.42 -18.58
C TRP A 95 -8.11 -5.50 -17.96
N ALA A 96 -8.44 -4.59 -17.07
CA ALA A 96 -9.77 -4.48 -16.46
C ALA A 96 -10.83 -3.88 -17.39
N ALA A 97 -10.44 -3.16 -18.44
CA ALA A 97 -11.34 -2.34 -19.25
C ALA A 97 -12.53 -3.09 -19.88
N ASP A 98 -12.35 -4.39 -20.19
CA ASP A 98 -13.41 -5.22 -20.78
C ASP A 98 -14.13 -6.12 -19.76
N LYS A 99 -13.66 -6.16 -18.51
CA LYS A 99 -14.09 -7.15 -17.51
C LYS A 99 -14.76 -6.54 -16.27
N ILE A 100 -14.59 -5.22 -16.05
CA ILE A 100 -14.99 -4.57 -14.81
C ILE A 100 -16.48 -4.33 -14.70
N THR A 101 -17.04 -4.51 -13.51
CA THR A 101 -18.42 -4.10 -13.18
C THR A 101 -18.43 -2.62 -12.81
N LYS A 102 -19.14 -1.83 -13.60
CA LYS A 102 -19.16 -0.36 -13.51
C LYS A 102 -19.87 0.14 -12.24
N GLU A 103 -20.88 -0.60 -11.79
CA GLU A 103 -21.70 -0.28 -10.62
C GLU A 103 -20.88 -0.20 -9.35
N GLN A 104 -19.96 -1.15 -9.14
CA GLN A 104 -19.08 -1.17 -7.95
C GLN A 104 -18.14 0.03 -7.90
N LEU A 105 -17.66 0.48 -9.06
CA LEU A 105 -16.79 1.67 -9.14
C LEU A 105 -17.56 2.95 -8.88
N ASP A 106 -18.77 3.11 -9.45
CA ASP A 106 -19.60 4.29 -9.24
C ASP A 106 -20.02 4.44 -7.78
N GLU A 107 -20.39 3.35 -7.12
CA GLU A 107 -20.69 3.32 -5.68
C GLU A 107 -19.48 3.74 -4.85
N ASN A 108 -18.31 3.18 -5.15
CA ASN A 108 -17.07 3.49 -4.43
C ASN A 108 -16.71 4.98 -4.50
N ILE A 109 -16.80 5.57 -5.70
CA ILE A 109 -16.52 7.00 -5.89
C ILE A 109 -17.54 7.87 -5.15
N TYR A 110 -18.82 7.53 -5.20
CA TYR A 110 -19.86 8.27 -4.49
C TYR A 110 -19.61 8.27 -2.97
N LEU A 111 -19.29 7.12 -2.40
CA LEU A 111 -18.98 7.00 -0.97
C LEU A 111 -17.71 7.79 -0.60
N SER A 112 -16.70 7.77 -1.45
CA SER A 112 -15.45 8.52 -1.23
C SER A 112 -15.73 10.03 -1.18
N ASP A 113 -16.52 10.57 -2.10
CA ASP A 113 -16.92 11.99 -2.08
C ASP A 113 -17.71 12.34 -0.81
N PHE A 114 -18.65 11.47 -0.43
CA PHE A 114 -19.47 11.68 0.76
C PHE A 114 -18.63 11.75 2.04
N HIS A 115 -17.65 10.85 2.20
CA HIS A 115 -16.77 10.84 3.36
C HIS A 115 -15.73 11.97 3.32
N ALA A 116 -15.22 12.32 2.13
CA ALA A 116 -14.34 13.48 1.96
C ALA A 116 -15.04 14.79 2.35
N ALA A 117 -16.29 14.98 1.93
CA ALA A 117 -17.09 16.15 2.30
C ALA A 117 -17.38 16.24 3.81
N LYS A 118 -17.36 15.12 4.53
CA LYS A 118 -17.51 15.06 5.99
C LYS A 118 -16.19 15.17 6.76
N GLY A 119 -15.05 15.25 6.07
CA GLY A 119 -13.73 15.26 6.69
C GLY A 119 -13.32 13.93 7.33
N ASN A 120 -13.95 12.82 6.91
CA ASN A 120 -13.62 11.48 7.40
C ASN A 120 -12.49 10.86 6.56
N SER A 121 -11.26 11.26 6.83
CA SER A 121 -10.07 10.84 6.09
C SER A 121 -9.79 9.34 6.19
N GLU A 122 -10.13 8.70 7.31
CA GLU A 122 -9.93 7.25 7.49
C GLU A 122 -10.78 6.45 6.49
N GLN A 123 -12.07 6.80 6.36
CA GLN A 123 -12.96 6.17 5.39
C GLN A 123 -12.56 6.48 3.94
N VAL A 124 -12.02 7.67 3.68
CA VAL A 124 -11.48 8.00 2.35
C VAL A 124 -10.32 7.10 1.99
N VAL A 125 -9.39 6.85 2.91
CA VAL A 125 -8.25 5.93 2.69
C VAL A 125 -8.74 4.50 2.44
N GLU A 126 -9.72 4.03 3.19
CA GLU A 126 -10.31 2.70 3.00
C GLU A 126 -10.97 2.56 1.62
N LEU A 127 -11.73 3.57 1.19
CA LEU A 127 -12.38 3.57 -0.12
C LEU A 127 -11.39 3.72 -1.28
N ASP A 128 -10.31 4.47 -1.10
CA ASP A 128 -9.20 4.55 -2.04
C ASP A 128 -8.54 3.18 -2.24
N ASN A 129 -8.30 2.46 -1.15
CA ASN A 129 -7.78 1.09 -1.19
C ASN A 129 -8.73 0.15 -1.94
N ARG A 130 -10.04 0.22 -1.63
CA ARG A 130 -11.07 -0.59 -2.27
C ARG A 130 -11.16 -0.32 -3.78
N PHE A 131 -11.02 0.93 -4.22
CA PHE A 131 -11.00 1.29 -5.62
C PHE A 131 -9.90 0.52 -6.40
N HIS A 132 -8.68 0.56 -5.90
CA HIS A 132 -7.56 -0.15 -6.50
C HIS A 132 -7.78 -1.68 -6.47
N GLU A 133 -8.29 -2.22 -5.37
CA GLU A 133 -8.55 -3.65 -5.25
C GLU A 133 -9.61 -4.13 -6.24
N ILE A 134 -10.64 -3.33 -6.54
CA ILE A 134 -11.62 -3.62 -7.60
C ILE A 134 -10.91 -3.74 -8.95
N LEU A 135 -10.00 -2.82 -9.29
CA LEU A 135 -9.20 -2.89 -10.52
C LEU A 135 -8.32 -4.13 -10.57
N TYR A 136 -7.64 -4.47 -9.45
CA TYR A 136 -6.77 -5.66 -9.39
C TYR A 136 -7.57 -6.95 -9.63
N ASN A 137 -8.75 -7.07 -9.04
CA ASN A 137 -9.63 -8.22 -9.24
C ASN A 137 -10.11 -8.31 -10.71
N ALA A 138 -10.47 -7.17 -11.30
CA ALA A 138 -10.96 -7.11 -12.67
C ALA A 138 -9.87 -7.37 -13.72
N SER A 139 -8.60 -7.16 -13.40
CA SER A 139 -7.48 -7.47 -14.30
C SER A 139 -7.35 -8.96 -14.62
N ASP A 140 -7.90 -9.83 -13.73
CA ASP A 140 -7.87 -11.29 -13.85
C ASP A 140 -6.44 -11.88 -13.93
N SER A 141 -5.48 -11.20 -13.29
CA SER A 141 -4.10 -11.66 -13.17
C SER A 141 -3.72 -11.84 -11.71
N LYS A 142 -3.46 -13.08 -11.31
CA LYS A 142 -3.01 -13.42 -9.95
C LYS A 142 -1.67 -12.78 -9.64
N GLU A 143 -0.76 -12.81 -10.59
CA GLU A 143 0.61 -12.31 -10.46
C GLU A 143 0.60 -10.79 -10.28
N LEU A 144 -0.14 -10.07 -11.12
CA LEU A 144 -0.27 -8.62 -11.04
C LEU A 144 -0.91 -8.18 -9.72
N LYS A 145 -2.03 -8.84 -9.35
CA LYS A 145 -2.70 -8.59 -8.07
C LYS A 145 -1.77 -8.84 -6.88
N HIS A 146 -1.02 -9.96 -6.87
CA HIS A 146 -0.11 -10.30 -5.78
C HIS A 146 0.97 -9.23 -5.59
N VAL A 147 1.65 -8.84 -6.65
CA VAL A 147 2.71 -7.82 -6.61
C VAL A 147 2.16 -6.46 -6.17
N LEU A 148 0.99 -6.05 -6.68
CA LEU A 148 0.37 -4.77 -6.32
C LEU A 148 -0.11 -4.73 -4.87
N LEU A 149 -0.66 -5.82 -4.34
CA LEU A 149 -1.04 -5.94 -2.94
C LEU A 149 0.19 -5.93 -2.01
N ASP A 150 1.30 -6.53 -2.44
CA ASP A 150 2.53 -6.49 -1.67
C ASP A 150 3.10 -5.07 -1.58
N PHE A 151 3.21 -4.36 -2.70
CA PHE A 151 3.61 -2.95 -2.70
C PHE A 151 2.66 -2.06 -1.91
N HIS A 152 1.38 -2.42 -1.79
CA HIS A 152 0.40 -1.66 -1.03
C HIS A 152 0.82 -1.45 0.42
N HIS A 153 1.42 -2.45 1.07
CA HIS A 153 1.90 -2.35 2.45
C HIS A 153 2.93 -1.23 2.62
N TYR A 154 3.84 -1.08 1.65
CA TYR A 154 4.91 -0.07 1.70
C TYR A 154 4.39 1.37 1.55
N VAL A 155 3.29 1.56 0.84
CA VAL A 155 2.78 2.91 0.53
C VAL A 155 1.60 3.35 1.40
N GLN A 156 1.12 2.50 2.29
CA GLN A 156 -0.03 2.84 3.17
C GLN A 156 0.19 4.12 3.98
N ARG A 157 1.40 4.31 4.51
CA ARG A 157 1.74 5.51 5.29
C ARG A 157 1.69 6.77 4.42
N VAL A 158 2.22 6.70 3.20
CA VAL A 158 2.14 7.80 2.21
C VAL A 158 0.67 8.15 1.95
N ARG A 159 -0.17 7.15 1.69
CA ARG A 159 -1.60 7.35 1.42
C ARG A 159 -2.32 7.99 2.59
N LYS A 160 -2.09 7.53 3.81
CA LYS A 160 -2.68 8.14 5.02
C LYS A 160 -2.33 9.62 5.14
N ILE A 161 -1.07 9.98 4.91
CA ILE A 161 -0.61 11.37 5.00
C ILE A 161 -1.20 12.21 3.87
N THR A 162 -1.12 11.77 2.63
CA THR A 162 -1.57 12.56 1.48
C THR A 162 -3.08 12.71 1.41
N LEU A 163 -3.85 11.66 1.72
CA LEU A 163 -5.31 11.69 1.70
C LEU A 163 -5.93 12.34 2.95
N ALA A 164 -5.13 12.61 3.99
CA ALA A 164 -5.57 13.44 5.10
C ALA A 164 -5.76 14.91 4.70
N ASP A 165 -5.09 15.37 3.63
CA ASP A 165 -5.36 16.68 3.04
C ASP A 165 -6.66 16.64 2.20
N PRO A 166 -7.68 17.46 2.55
CA PRO A 166 -8.93 17.49 1.82
C PRO A 166 -8.78 17.83 0.32
N LYS A 167 -7.81 18.68 -0.03
CA LYS A 167 -7.58 19.05 -1.45
C LYS A 167 -7.06 17.84 -2.24
N ARG A 168 -6.07 17.11 -1.67
CA ARG A 168 -5.54 15.91 -2.33
C ARG A 168 -6.57 14.79 -2.40
N SER A 169 -7.36 14.61 -1.34
CA SER A 169 -8.45 13.64 -1.31
C SER A 169 -9.46 13.88 -2.44
N VAL A 170 -9.93 15.11 -2.59
CA VAL A 170 -10.84 15.49 -3.70
C VAL A 170 -10.18 15.28 -5.07
N GLN A 171 -8.93 15.68 -5.23
CA GLN A 171 -8.20 15.51 -6.49
C GLN A 171 -8.02 14.02 -6.82
N SER A 172 -7.64 13.18 -5.85
CA SER A 172 -7.51 11.73 -6.02
C SER A 172 -8.82 11.12 -6.53
N ASN A 173 -9.94 11.52 -5.93
CA ASN A 173 -11.25 11.02 -6.33
C ASN A 173 -11.67 11.49 -7.74
N GLN A 174 -11.27 12.70 -8.15
CA GLN A 174 -11.45 13.17 -9.52
C GLN A 174 -10.62 12.35 -10.53
N GLU A 175 -9.39 12.00 -10.18
CA GLU A 175 -8.53 11.12 -10.98
C GLU A 175 -9.16 9.73 -11.13
N HIS A 176 -9.70 9.16 -10.04
CA HIS A 176 -10.44 7.90 -10.08
C HIS A 176 -11.65 7.98 -11.01
N ARG A 177 -12.44 9.07 -10.97
CA ARG A 177 -13.56 9.28 -11.91
C ARG A 177 -13.13 9.24 -13.36
N GLN A 178 -12.02 9.87 -13.69
CA GLN A 178 -11.50 9.87 -15.06
C GLN A 178 -11.13 8.45 -15.51
N ILE A 179 -10.51 7.65 -14.63
CA ILE A 179 -10.23 6.23 -14.90
C ILE A 179 -11.55 5.47 -15.15
N VAL A 180 -12.55 5.65 -14.28
CA VAL A 180 -13.86 4.99 -14.41
C VAL A 180 -14.54 5.36 -15.74
N GLU A 181 -14.50 6.61 -16.15
CA GLU A 181 -15.10 7.02 -17.41
C GLU A 181 -14.37 6.43 -18.63
N ALA A 182 -13.06 6.24 -18.57
CA ALA A 182 -12.31 5.53 -19.60
C ALA A 182 -12.71 4.04 -19.65
N LEU A 183 -12.82 3.38 -18.48
CA LEU A 183 -13.27 2.00 -18.36
C LEU A 183 -14.71 1.79 -18.88
N LYS A 184 -15.63 2.73 -18.58
CA LYS A 184 -17.02 2.70 -19.10
C LYS A 184 -17.09 2.78 -20.64
N LYS A 185 -16.12 3.43 -21.25
CA LYS A 185 -15.99 3.53 -22.71
C LYS A 185 -15.20 2.39 -23.34
N HIS A 186 -14.73 1.43 -22.53
CA HIS A 186 -13.81 0.38 -22.97
C HIS A 186 -12.53 0.92 -23.62
N ASP A 187 -12.12 2.14 -23.25
CA ASP A 187 -10.88 2.74 -23.73
C ASP A 187 -9.71 2.29 -22.85
N ALA A 188 -9.21 1.11 -23.15
CA ALA A 188 -8.12 0.47 -22.40
C ALA A 188 -6.83 1.31 -22.43
N GLY A 189 -6.55 2.01 -23.53
CA GLY A 189 -5.37 2.86 -23.67
C GLY A 189 -5.45 4.10 -22.77
N LEU A 190 -6.60 4.75 -22.74
CA LEU A 190 -6.84 5.90 -21.87
C LEU A 190 -6.86 5.49 -20.40
N ALA A 191 -7.47 4.34 -20.06
CA ALA A 191 -7.50 3.82 -18.69
C ALA A 191 -6.07 3.55 -18.18
N GLU A 192 -5.21 2.90 -19.01
CA GLU A 192 -3.79 2.67 -18.70
C GLU A 192 -3.06 4.00 -18.40
N LYS A 193 -3.21 4.97 -19.27
CA LYS A 193 -2.57 6.28 -19.13
C LYS A 193 -2.99 6.99 -17.85
N LEU A 194 -4.30 7.09 -17.59
CA LEU A 194 -4.86 7.80 -16.44
C LEU A 194 -4.49 7.12 -15.11
N ALA A 195 -4.48 5.79 -15.04
CA ALA A 195 -4.05 5.07 -13.85
C ALA A 195 -2.55 5.27 -13.57
N ASN A 196 -1.72 5.31 -14.61
CA ASN A 196 -0.31 5.65 -14.51
C ASN A 196 -0.09 7.08 -13.95
N GLU A 197 -0.78 8.06 -14.53
CA GLU A 197 -0.72 9.46 -14.11
C GLU A 197 -1.20 9.64 -12.66
N HIS A 198 -2.26 8.97 -12.25
CA HIS A 198 -2.79 8.98 -10.88
C HIS A 198 -1.72 8.55 -9.86
N MET A 199 -0.99 7.47 -10.12
CA MET A 199 0.11 7.03 -9.25
C MET A 199 1.22 8.06 -9.16
N MET A 200 1.63 8.63 -10.29
CA MET A 200 2.68 9.65 -10.34
C MET A 200 2.26 10.95 -9.65
N ASN A 201 0.99 11.34 -9.75
CA ASN A 201 0.45 12.51 -9.04
C ASN A 201 0.53 12.35 -7.53
N THR A 202 0.37 11.14 -6.99
CA THR A 202 0.51 10.88 -5.55
C THR A 202 1.93 11.18 -5.08
N ILE A 203 2.95 10.71 -5.80
CA ILE A 203 4.34 10.93 -5.41
C ILE A 203 4.77 12.39 -5.58
N HIS A 204 4.33 13.06 -6.65
CA HIS A 204 4.59 14.50 -6.85
C HIS A 204 3.97 15.35 -5.73
N ASN A 205 2.81 14.97 -5.21
CA ASN A 205 2.21 15.66 -4.07
C ASN A 205 3.02 15.50 -2.78
N MET A 206 3.77 14.40 -2.60
CA MET A 206 4.64 14.22 -1.44
C MET A 206 5.72 15.30 -1.32
N ASP A 207 6.18 15.85 -2.43
CA ASP A 207 7.14 16.97 -2.40
C ASP A 207 6.53 18.22 -1.76
N ASN A 208 5.21 18.38 -1.79
CA ASN A 208 4.49 19.49 -1.15
C ASN A 208 4.25 19.28 0.35
N TYR A 209 4.14 18.02 0.82
CA TYR A 209 3.92 17.69 2.24
C TYR A 209 5.19 17.57 3.07
N GLY A 210 6.32 17.49 2.41
CA GLY A 210 7.61 17.22 3.04
C GLY A 210 7.80 15.76 3.42
N TRP A 211 8.85 15.16 2.89
CA TRP A 211 9.21 13.77 3.12
C TRP A 211 9.53 13.46 4.58
N ASP A 212 10.02 14.46 5.33
CA ASP A 212 10.38 14.31 6.74
C ASP A 212 9.20 13.91 7.61
N ASN A 213 7.97 14.33 7.24
CA ASN A 213 6.75 13.93 7.94
C ASN A 213 6.41 12.44 7.76
N LEU A 214 6.99 11.78 6.76
CA LEU A 214 6.79 10.36 6.51
C LEU A 214 7.68 9.49 7.42
N PHE A 215 8.85 10.00 7.81
CA PHE A 215 9.88 9.25 8.51
C PHE A 215 10.01 9.63 10.00
N GLN A 216 9.14 10.51 10.50
CA GLN A 216 8.94 10.79 11.92
C GLN A 216 7.93 9.80 12.49
#